data_6a4ad3422464440652c76e049f5d8a13
#
_entry.id   6a4ad3422464440652c76e049f5d8a13
#
_cell.length_a   1.000
_cell.length_b   1.000
_cell.length_c   1.000
_cell.angle_alpha   90.00
_cell.angle_beta   90.00
_cell.angle_gamma   90.00
#
_symmetry.space_group_name_H-M   'P 1'
#
loop_
_entity.id
_entity.type
_entity.pdbx_description
1 polymer ?
#
loop_
_entity_poly.entity_id
_entity_poly.type
_entity_poly.pdbx_seq_one_letter_code
_entity_poly.pdbx_strand_id
1 'polypeptide(L)'
;MAGIHLLDRAIGSEYPNLATDADVRAFEQIPYLDRIAAASTYDAIRLGTSHHPDAPAIQFLLNADPADTPLVITYRDFFARVTQAANMFHALGVGKDDVVSFMLPLLPEAFITLFGAEAAGIANPVNPLLEPHQIAEILEAAGTTVLVALGPMPGTDIWQKVEQVRKRLKHLKAIVQVGPGDPANGIHSFAKLIGTQPSDRLVSGRKISGDDIAAYFHTGGTTGTPKLVRHTHTNQVYQAWAINLVLKNQPGINLLFGMPLFHVGGSLTQALATFAGGGCLVVLSPSGWRNPASVKNIWSLVERFRPHALSGVPTVLAAALGIPPGDADISSLQCAAAGGSAIPVAVGKAIQDKFKLPVLEVYGMTETSSVHTIAYPDRPIRIGSAGLPVPFSRVRIVKLDADGRFERDCASDEIGVVTMAGPGVFGGYLNEAHNKGAFVDGHWVNSGDLGRLDAEGYLWITGRAKDLVIRGGHNIDPGPIEDIMFQHPAVGFAAVVGQPDAYAGELPIGYVQLKPGASVQPGELEAWVRERTPERAAAPVQIIPIDPMPLTGVGKVFKPQLRWDAARRVFTNILAPLRDRGIDCSVMVGAHGSHGSIATVTLVRVPEHQREPIANEVQTLLAPFVMRHEVVFG
;
A
#
# COMPACT_ATOMS: atom_id res chain seq x y z
N MET A 1 -0.41 30.59 -16.23
CA MET A 1 -1.82 30.41 -16.54
C MET A 1 -2.49 30.01 -15.25
N ALA A 2 -3.63 30.61 -14.91
CA ALA A 2 -4.39 30.28 -13.71
C ALA A 2 -4.77 28.79 -13.74
N GLY A 3 -4.82 28.16 -12.57
CA GLY A 3 -5.00 26.73 -12.44
C GLY A 3 -6.30 26.22 -13.04
N ILE A 4 -6.20 25.17 -13.83
CA ILE A 4 -7.36 24.49 -14.42
C ILE A 4 -7.47 23.11 -13.77
N HIS A 5 -8.59 22.86 -13.09
CA HIS A 5 -8.92 21.54 -12.62
C HIS A 5 -9.68 20.77 -13.70
N LEU A 6 -8.98 19.97 -14.52
CA LEU A 6 -9.55 19.34 -15.71
C LEU A 6 -10.75 18.42 -15.42
N LEU A 7 -10.82 17.85 -14.21
CA LEU A 7 -11.89 16.93 -13.80
C LEU A 7 -13.10 17.63 -13.16
N ASP A 8 -13.08 18.95 -12.92
CA ASP A 8 -14.19 19.65 -12.27
C ASP A 8 -14.85 20.65 -13.23
N ARG A 9 -16.14 20.46 -13.49
CA ARG A 9 -16.93 21.33 -14.38
C ARG A 9 -17.27 22.68 -13.76
N ALA A 10 -17.25 22.76 -12.43
CA ALA A 10 -17.70 23.94 -11.67
C ALA A 10 -16.54 24.85 -11.25
N ILE A 11 -15.29 24.39 -11.38
CA ILE A 11 -14.09 25.18 -11.11
C ILE A 11 -13.69 25.91 -12.40
N GLY A 12 -13.60 27.23 -12.30
CA GLY A 12 -13.12 28.10 -13.39
C GLY A 12 -11.57 28.12 -13.46
N SER A 13 -11.02 29.32 -13.61
CA SER A 13 -9.57 29.53 -13.71
C SER A 13 -8.80 29.42 -12.37
N GLU A 14 -9.51 29.39 -11.24
CA GLU A 14 -8.91 29.39 -9.90
C GLU A 14 -9.44 28.23 -9.07
N TYR A 15 -8.55 27.58 -8.29
CA TYR A 15 -8.95 26.58 -7.32
C TYR A 15 -9.75 27.20 -6.17
N PRO A 16 -10.76 26.50 -5.62
CA PRO A 16 -11.51 26.99 -4.50
C PRO A 16 -10.62 27.14 -3.26
N ASN A 17 -10.97 28.10 -2.42
CA ASN A 17 -10.43 28.17 -1.08
C ASN A 17 -11.05 27.05 -0.24
N LEU A 18 -10.21 26.23 0.41
CA LEU A 18 -10.60 25.13 1.32
C LEU A 18 -9.96 25.32 2.70
N ALA A 19 -9.59 26.55 3.05
CA ALA A 19 -8.83 26.86 4.27
C ALA A 19 -9.63 26.62 5.55
N THR A 20 -10.96 26.66 5.50
CA THR A 20 -11.83 26.44 6.67
C THR A 20 -12.88 25.37 6.40
N ASP A 21 -13.48 24.84 7.46
CA ASP A 21 -14.61 23.91 7.34
C ASP A 21 -15.87 24.58 6.73
N ALA A 22 -16.01 25.89 6.92
CA ALA A 22 -17.08 26.64 6.30
C ALA A 22 -16.88 26.70 4.78
N ASP A 23 -15.65 26.88 4.29
CA ASP A 23 -15.32 26.86 2.87
C ASP A 23 -15.60 25.48 2.27
N VAL A 24 -15.20 24.39 2.95
CA VAL A 24 -15.48 23.02 2.49
C VAL A 24 -16.99 22.77 2.44
N ARG A 25 -17.75 23.16 3.48
CA ARG A 25 -19.21 23.02 3.46
C ARG A 25 -19.86 23.83 2.34
N ALA A 26 -19.39 25.04 2.07
CA ALA A 26 -19.86 25.85 0.95
C ALA A 26 -19.54 25.18 -0.40
N PHE A 27 -18.33 24.64 -0.53
CA PHE A 27 -17.92 23.89 -1.71
C PHE A 27 -18.79 22.66 -1.96
N GLU A 28 -19.18 21.94 -0.93
CA GLU A 28 -20.00 20.72 -0.98
C GLU A 28 -21.49 20.98 -1.28
N GLN A 29 -21.95 22.23 -1.39
CA GLN A 29 -23.34 22.54 -1.76
C GLN A 29 -23.69 22.07 -3.19
N ILE A 30 -22.70 21.98 -4.08
CA ILE A 30 -22.88 21.37 -5.40
C ILE A 30 -22.49 19.89 -5.27
N PRO A 31 -23.40 18.93 -5.53
CA PRO A 31 -23.12 17.52 -5.46
C PRO A 31 -21.89 17.13 -6.30
N TYR A 32 -21.08 16.19 -5.80
CA TYR A 32 -19.83 15.79 -6.46
C TYR A 32 -20.07 15.21 -7.88
N LEU A 33 -21.18 14.52 -8.12
CA LEU A 33 -21.53 13.99 -9.44
C LEU A 33 -21.80 15.08 -10.47
N ASP A 34 -22.30 16.25 -10.03
CA ASP A 34 -22.51 17.40 -10.91
C ASP A 34 -21.18 18.11 -11.21
N ARG A 35 -20.18 17.96 -10.33
CA ARG A 35 -18.83 18.53 -10.51
C ARG A 35 -17.96 17.69 -11.41
N ILE A 36 -17.90 16.38 -11.19
CA ILE A 36 -16.95 15.50 -11.89
C ILE A 36 -17.29 15.43 -13.38
N ALA A 37 -16.29 15.76 -14.22
CA ALA A 37 -16.43 15.83 -15.67
C ALA A 37 -16.28 14.46 -16.38
N ALA A 38 -15.76 13.45 -15.69
CA ALA A 38 -15.49 12.11 -16.23
C ALA A 38 -16.41 11.07 -15.59
N ALA A 39 -17.02 10.21 -16.40
CA ALA A 39 -17.80 9.08 -15.92
C ALA A 39 -16.94 7.85 -15.63
N SER A 40 -15.74 7.78 -16.21
CA SER A 40 -14.84 6.62 -16.11
C SER A 40 -13.38 7.05 -16.04
N THR A 41 -12.51 6.14 -15.64
CA THR A 41 -11.06 6.34 -15.66
C THR A 41 -10.54 6.59 -17.08
N TYR A 42 -11.15 5.94 -18.08
CA TYR A 42 -10.88 6.20 -19.50
C TYR A 42 -11.20 7.65 -19.88
N ASP A 43 -12.36 8.17 -19.47
CA ASP A 43 -12.73 9.57 -19.69
C ASP A 43 -11.83 10.55 -18.95
N ALA A 44 -11.41 10.21 -17.72
CA ALA A 44 -10.50 11.03 -16.95
C ALA A 44 -9.15 11.21 -17.65
N ILE A 45 -8.57 10.14 -18.18
CA ILE A 45 -7.32 10.21 -18.97
C ILE A 45 -7.54 10.95 -20.28
N ARG A 46 -8.69 10.76 -20.94
CA ARG A 46 -9.04 11.51 -22.17
C ARG A 46 -9.09 13.02 -21.93
N LEU A 47 -9.63 13.46 -20.80
CA LEU A 47 -9.62 14.88 -20.42
C LEU A 47 -8.21 15.43 -20.23
N GLY A 48 -7.35 14.71 -19.50
CA GLY A 48 -5.92 15.07 -19.38
C GLY A 48 -5.23 15.14 -20.74
N THR A 49 -5.51 14.19 -21.63
CA THR A 49 -4.96 14.14 -22.99
C THR A 49 -5.42 15.34 -23.83
N SER A 50 -6.68 15.76 -23.70
CA SER A 50 -7.24 16.85 -24.52
C SER A 50 -6.62 18.20 -24.20
N HIS A 51 -6.01 18.36 -23.02
CA HIS A 51 -5.40 19.62 -22.59
C HIS A 51 -4.07 19.89 -23.31
N HIS A 52 -3.15 18.91 -23.30
CA HIS A 52 -1.85 19.00 -23.98
C HIS A 52 -1.46 17.63 -24.57
N PRO A 53 -1.99 17.25 -25.74
CA PRO A 53 -1.80 15.91 -26.29
C PRO A 53 -0.32 15.56 -26.59
N ASP A 54 0.50 16.55 -26.90
CA ASP A 54 1.90 16.34 -27.24
C ASP A 54 2.85 16.50 -26.04
N ALA A 55 2.32 16.84 -24.85
CA ALA A 55 3.13 16.86 -23.62
C ALA A 55 3.47 15.42 -23.16
N PRO A 56 4.59 15.25 -22.45
CA PRO A 56 4.92 13.96 -21.84
C PRO A 56 3.86 13.55 -20.80
N ALA A 57 3.30 12.34 -20.95
CA ALA A 57 2.52 11.68 -19.92
C ALA A 57 3.41 10.78 -19.05
N ILE A 58 4.36 10.09 -19.69
CA ILE A 58 5.32 9.21 -19.03
C ILE A 58 6.72 9.50 -19.53
N GLN A 59 7.67 9.65 -18.60
CA GLN A 59 9.11 9.60 -18.82
C GLN A 59 9.64 8.39 -18.06
N PHE A 60 10.05 7.34 -18.76
CA PHE A 60 10.47 6.08 -18.15
C PHE A 60 12.00 5.97 -18.16
N LEU A 61 12.58 5.72 -16.97
CA LEU A 61 13.98 5.39 -16.77
C LEU A 61 14.14 3.89 -16.49
N LEU A 62 15.20 3.27 -17.01
CA LEU A 62 15.46 1.86 -16.76
C LEU A 62 16.18 1.65 -15.41
N ASN A 63 17.11 2.52 -15.06
CA ASN A 63 18.05 2.31 -13.95
C ASN A 63 17.99 3.39 -12.87
N ALA A 64 17.06 4.32 -12.92
CA ALA A 64 17.02 5.51 -12.06
C ALA A 64 18.35 6.32 -12.12
N ASP A 65 19.00 6.35 -13.27
CA ASP A 65 20.20 7.14 -13.50
C ASP A 65 19.78 8.52 -14.04
N PRO A 66 20.13 9.62 -13.37
CA PRO A 66 19.83 10.95 -13.89
C PRO A 66 20.54 11.27 -15.22
N ALA A 67 21.57 10.53 -15.63
CA ALA A 67 22.23 10.70 -16.93
C ALA A 67 21.52 9.97 -18.09
N ASP A 68 20.68 8.98 -17.79
CA ASP A 68 19.98 8.19 -18.82
C ASP A 68 18.96 9.04 -19.60
N THR A 69 18.84 8.79 -20.91
CA THR A 69 17.77 9.38 -21.70
C THR A 69 16.46 8.62 -21.43
N PRO A 70 15.40 9.27 -20.92
CA PRO A 70 14.14 8.59 -20.66
C PRO A 70 13.44 8.19 -21.97
N LEU A 71 12.74 7.07 -21.95
CA LEU A 71 11.70 6.79 -22.93
C LEU A 71 10.52 7.72 -22.65
N VAL A 72 10.21 8.61 -23.59
CA VAL A 72 9.11 9.57 -23.47
C VAL A 72 7.89 9.04 -24.21
N ILE A 73 6.74 9.01 -23.53
CA ILE A 73 5.43 8.71 -24.12
C ILE A 73 4.55 9.93 -23.93
N THR A 74 4.07 10.50 -25.04
CA THR A 74 3.19 11.65 -25.03
C THR A 74 1.78 11.25 -24.55
N TYR A 75 0.97 12.21 -24.15
CA TYR A 75 -0.44 11.97 -23.82
C TYR A 75 -1.21 11.35 -24.99
N ARG A 76 -0.99 11.85 -26.20
CA ARG A 76 -1.57 11.30 -27.44
C ARG A 76 -1.25 9.82 -27.58
N ASP A 77 0.03 9.47 -27.49
CA ASP A 77 0.49 8.10 -27.64
C ASP A 77 0.02 7.21 -26.49
N PHE A 78 0.04 7.74 -25.26
CA PHE A 78 -0.42 7.00 -24.09
C PHE A 78 -1.91 6.64 -24.22
N PHE A 79 -2.78 7.63 -24.51
CA PHE A 79 -4.22 7.41 -24.64
C PHE A 79 -4.55 6.52 -25.83
N ALA A 80 -3.83 6.67 -26.96
CA ALA A 80 -3.95 5.78 -28.13
C ALA A 80 -3.64 4.34 -27.74
N ARG A 81 -2.55 4.09 -26.99
CA ARG A 81 -2.18 2.74 -26.53
C ARG A 81 -3.15 2.17 -25.49
N VAL A 82 -3.70 2.99 -24.59
CA VAL A 82 -4.76 2.57 -23.67
C VAL A 82 -5.99 2.11 -24.44
N THR A 83 -6.41 2.88 -25.48
CA THR A 83 -7.51 2.51 -26.38
C THR A 83 -7.23 1.22 -27.12
N GLN A 84 -6.01 1.07 -27.68
CA GLN A 84 -5.58 -0.16 -28.36
C GLN A 84 -5.56 -1.36 -27.41
N ALA A 85 -5.13 -1.20 -26.16
CA ALA A 85 -5.14 -2.26 -25.17
C ALA A 85 -6.58 -2.70 -24.82
N ALA A 86 -7.51 -1.74 -24.66
CA ALA A 86 -8.92 -2.06 -24.47
C ALA A 86 -9.50 -2.86 -25.66
N ASN A 87 -9.18 -2.47 -26.87
CA ASN A 87 -9.60 -3.17 -28.07
C ASN A 87 -8.95 -4.57 -28.19
N MET A 88 -7.69 -4.70 -27.81
CA MET A 88 -6.99 -5.99 -27.72
C MET A 88 -7.70 -6.94 -26.74
N PHE A 89 -8.04 -6.47 -25.54
CA PHE A 89 -8.77 -7.28 -24.56
C PHE A 89 -10.15 -7.65 -25.05
N HIS A 90 -10.87 -6.74 -25.68
CA HIS A 90 -12.15 -7.03 -26.30
C HIS A 90 -12.02 -8.10 -27.40
N ALA A 91 -11.00 -8.02 -28.25
CA ALA A 91 -10.73 -9.04 -29.28
C ALA A 91 -10.38 -10.41 -28.70
N LEU A 92 -9.83 -10.46 -27.49
CA LEU A 92 -9.59 -11.69 -26.71
C LEU A 92 -10.85 -12.17 -25.96
N GLY A 93 -12.00 -11.55 -26.16
CA GLY A 93 -13.30 -11.94 -25.59
C GLY A 93 -13.53 -11.40 -24.18
N VAL A 94 -12.90 -10.28 -23.81
CA VAL A 94 -13.18 -9.58 -22.56
C VAL A 94 -14.40 -8.68 -22.74
N GLY A 95 -15.43 -8.91 -21.96
CA GLY A 95 -16.59 -8.02 -21.78
C GLY A 95 -16.53 -7.27 -20.46
N LYS A 96 -17.59 -6.51 -20.15
CA LYS A 96 -17.61 -5.59 -18.99
C LYS A 96 -17.39 -6.25 -17.62
N ASP A 97 -17.77 -7.53 -17.49
CA ASP A 97 -17.69 -8.30 -16.25
C ASP A 97 -16.52 -9.30 -16.27
N ASP A 98 -15.74 -9.38 -17.35
CA ASP A 98 -14.56 -10.22 -17.45
C ASP A 98 -13.32 -9.54 -16.86
N VAL A 99 -12.43 -10.34 -16.30
CA VAL A 99 -11.26 -9.83 -15.54
C VAL A 99 -9.97 -10.00 -16.34
N VAL A 100 -9.25 -8.90 -16.48
CA VAL A 100 -7.87 -8.86 -16.97
C VAL A 100 -6.94 -8.70 -15.77
N SER A 101 -6.26 -9.77 -15.39
CA SER A 101 -5.23 -9.71 -14.36
C SER A 101 -3.86 -9.43 -14.98
N PHE A 102 -2.99 -8.75 -14.24
CA PHE A 102 -1.63 -8.57 -14.74
C PHE A 102 -0.57 -8.65 -13.64
N MET A 103 0.59 -9.18 -14.03
CA MET A 103 1.81 -9.34 -13.22
C MET A 103 2.98 -8.66 -13.94
N LEU A 104 3.04 -7.36 -13.82
CA LEU A 104 4.05 -6.52 -14.48
C LEU A 104 4.82 -5.67 -13.47
N PRO A 105 6.12 -5.47 -13.65
CA PRO A 105 6.85 -4.40 -12.97
C PRO A 105 6.40 -3.03 -13.50
N LEU A 106 7.00 -1.95 -13.01
CA LEU A 106 6.69 -0.58 -13.45
C LEU A 106 7.25 -0.33 -14.86
N LEU A 107 6.60 -0.89 -15.85
CA LEU A 107 6.85 -0.66 -17.28
C LEU A 107 5.72 0.20 -17.86
N PRO A 108 5.93 0.91 -18.96
CA PRO A 108 4.84 1.60 -19.67
C PRO A 108 3.65 0.69 -19.98
N GLU A 109 3.91 -0.56 -20.32
CA GLU A 109 2.89 -1.58 -20.58
C GLU A 109 2.01 -1.86 -19.36
N ALA A 110 2.51 -1.66 -18.15
CA ALA A 110 1.72 -1.88 -16.94
C ALA A 110 0.61 -0.83 -16.78
N PHE A 111 0.91 0.44 -17.06
CA PHE A 111 -0.08 1.53 -17.06
C PHE A 111 -1.10 1.36 -18.21
N ILE A 112 -0.60 1.02 -19.40
CA ILE A 112 -1.44 0.75 -20.59
C ILE A 112 -2.37 -0.44 -20.32
N THR A 113 -1.87 -1.49 -19.66
CA THR A 113 -2.67 -2.67 -19.30
C THR A 113 -3.73 -2.30 -18.26
N LEU A 114 -3.37 -1.59 -17.19
CA LEU A 114 -4.30 -1.20 -16.13
C LEU A 114 -5.51 -0.45 -16.71
N PHE A 115 -5.27 0.66 -17.38
CA PHE A 115 -6.35 1.52 -17.86
C PHE A 115 -7.06 0.96 -19.12
N GLY A 116 -6.36 0.18 -19.94
CA GLY A 116 -6.97 -0.54 -21.03
C GLY A 116 -7.89 -1.68 -20.57
N ALA A 117 -7.53 -2.35 -19.48
CA ALA A 117 -8.35 -3.38 -18.83
C ALA A 117 -9.62 -2.77 -18.21
N GLU A 118 -9.51 -1.63 -17.51
CA GLU A 118 -10.66 -0.90 -16.95
C GLU A 118 -11.61 -0.41 -18.06
N ALA A 119 -11.08 -0.02 -19.23
CA ALA A 119 -11.90 0.38 -20.36
C ALA A 119 -12.59 -0.81 -21.04
N ALA A 120 -12.01 -2.02 -21.05
CA ALA A 120 -12.59 -3.20 -21.63
C ALA A 120 -13.49 -4.01 -20.69
N GLY A 121 -13.07 -4.17 -19.44
CA GLY A 121 -13.68 -5.01 -18.41
C GLY A 121 -13.27 -4.56 -17.02
N ILE A 122 -12.70 -5.49 -16.24
CA ILE A 122 -12.25 -5.26 -14.87
C ILE A 122 -10.74 -5.51 -14.79
N ALA A 123 -9.97 -4.56 -14.31
CA ALA A 123 -8.55 -4.74 -14.07
C ALA A 123 -8.31 -5.47 -12.72
N ASN A 124 -7.30 -6.33 -12.67
CA ASN A 124 -6.85 -6.94 -11.42
C ASN A 124 -5.31 -6.91 -11.37
N PRO A 125 -4.71 -5.84 -10.84
CA PRO A 125 -3.28 -5.74 -10.67
C PRO A 125 -2.81 -6.65 -9.53
N VAL A 126 -1.92 -7.59 -9.83
CA VAL A 126 -1.43 -8.60 -8.89
C VAL A 126 0.02 -8.32 -8.52
N ASN A 127 0.32 -8.36 -7.23
CA ASN A 127 1.69 -8.22 -6.74
C ASN A 127 2.56 -9.41 -7.18
N PRO A 128 3.54 -9.21 -8.09
CA PRO A 128 4.37 -10.30 -8.60
C PRO A 128 5.38 -10.85 -7.59
N LEU A 129 5.52 -10.19 -6.44
CA LEU A 129 6.44 -10.60 -5.37
C LEU A 129 5.82 -11.65 -4.42
N LEU A 130 4.52 -11.90 -4.54
CA LEU A 130 3.84 -12.94 -3.76
C LEU A 130 4.30 -14.33 -4.17
N GLU A 131 4.10 -15.29 -3.28
CA GLU A 131 4.36 -16.69 -3.57
C GLU A 131 3.35 -17.25 -4.60
N PRO A 132 3.73 -18.24 -5.42
CA PRO A 132 2.88 -18.77 -6.47
C PRO A 132 1.49 -19.22 -5.99
N HIS A 133 1.38 -19.80 -4.80
CA HIS A 133 0.09 -20.23 -4.26
C HIS A 133 -0.84 -19.05 -3.96
N GLN A 134 -0.32 -17.94 -3.42
CA GLN A 134 -1.07 -16.72 -3.13
C GLN A 134 -1.53 -16.04 -4.44
N ILE A 135 -0.64 -15.99 -5.43
CA ILE A 135 -0.96 -15.47 -6.76
C ILE A 135 -2.10 -16.28 -7.37
N ALA A 136 -2.01 -17.63 -7.33
CA ALA A 136 -3.06 -18.48 -7.86
C ALA A 136 -4.41 -18.25 -7.18
N GLU A 137 -4.44 -18.10 -5.86
CA GLU A 137 -5.66 -17.81 -5.10
C GLU A 137 -6.29 -16.46 -5.51
N ILE A 138 -5.48 -15.41 -5.69
CA ILE A 138 -5.95 -14.10 -6.16
C ILE A 138 -6.55 -14.21 -7.56
N LEU A 139 -5.83 -14.86 -8.50
CA LEU A 139 -6.25 -15.00 -9.89
C LEU A 139 -7.52 -15.86 -10.03
N GLU A 140 -7.63 -16.93 -9.24
CA GLU A 140 -8.82 -17.80 -9.18
C GLU A 140 -10.02 -17.04 -8.59
N ALA A 141 -9.82 -16.36 -7.45
CA ALA A 141 -10.87 -15.60 -6.80
C ALA A 141 -11.38 -14.45 -7.67
N ALA A 142 -10.49 -13.79 -8.41
CA ALA A 142 -10.86 -12.75 -9.35
C ALA A 142 -11.62 -13.28 -10.58
N GLY A 143 -11.55 -14.57 -10.89
CA GLY A 143 -12.11 -15.14 -12.11
C GLY A 143 -11.34 -14.73 -13.37
N THR A 144 -10.03 -14.68 -13.30
CA THR A 144 -9.14 -14.17 -14.36
C THR A 144 -9.43 -14.79 -15.73
N THR A 145 -9.80 -13.94 -16.68
CA THR A 145 -10.11 -14.30 -18.07
C THR A 145 -8.89 -14.13 -18.98
N VAL A 146 -8.15 -13.05 -18.81
CA VAL A 146 -6.89 -12.76 -19.52
C VAL A 146 -5.81 -12.47 -18.49
N LEU A 147 -4.64 -13.06 -18.66
CA LEU A 147 -3.46 -12.79 -17.82
C LEU A 147 -2.38 -12.10 -18.65
N VAL A 148 -2.00 -10.88 -18.26
CA VAL A 148 -0.87 -10.16 -18.85
C VAL A 148 0.33 -10.27 -17.92
N ALA A 149 1.49 -10.70 -18.45
CA ALA A 149 2.68 -10.86 -17.62
C ALA A 149 3.98 -10.54 -18.36
N LEU A 150 5.01 -10.18 -17.58
CA LEU A 150 6.36 -10.05 -18.12
C LEU A 150 6.87 -11.43 -18.54
N GLY A 151 7.41 -11.51 -19.77
CA GLY A 151 8.05 -12.72 -20.30
C GLY A 151 9.34 -13.10 -19.57
N PRO A 152 9.96 -14.22 -19.94
CA PRO A 152 11.23 -14.65 -19.36
C PRO A 152 12.28 -13.55 -19.49
N MET A 153 12.85 -13.13 -18.34
CA MET A 153 13.86 -12.10 -18.27
C MET A 153 14.81 -12.39 -17.09
N PRO A 154 16.13 -12.22 -17.27
CA PRO A 154 17.08 -12.33 -16.16
C PRO A 154 16.72 -11.36 -15.02
N GLY A 155 16.90 -11.81 -13.78
CA GLY A 155 16.66 -10.98 -12.58
C GLY A 155 15.21 -10.93 -12.09
N THR A 156 14.27 -11.66 -12.72
CA THR A 156 12.89 -11.78 -12.26
C THR A 156 12.35 -13.21 -12.44
N ASP A 157 11.49 -13.63 -11.52
CA ASP A 157 10.83 -14.94 -11.49
C ASP A 157 9.36 -14.90 -11.92
N ILE A 158 8.90 -13.74 -12.46
CA ILE A 158 7.49 -13.53 -12.82
C ILE A 158 7.00 -14.62 -13.77
N TRP A 159 7.75 -14.89 -14.84
CA TRP A 159 7.33 -15.88 -15.82
C TRP A 159 7.30 -17.30 -15.25
N GLN A 160 8.26 -17.68 -14.42
CA GLN A 160 8.28 -18.97 -13.73
C GLN A 160 7.04 -19.14 -12.85
N LYS A 161 6.59 -18.07 -12.17
CA LYS A 161 5.35 -18.07 -11.39
C LYS A 161 4.13 -18.23 -12.30
N VAL A 162 4.08 -17.54 -13.44
CA VAL A 162 3.00 -17.71 -14.43
C VAL A 162 2.88 -19.17 -14.88
N GLU A 163 4.01 -19.82 -15.22
CA GLU A 163 4.02 -21.23 -15.63
C GLU A 163 3.50 -22.19 -14.54
N GLN A 164 3.73 -21.86 -13.26
CA GLN A 164 3.22 -22.65 -12.13
C GLN A 164 1.71 -22.48 -11.93
N VAL A 165 1.20 -21.24 -12.08
CA VAL A 165 -0.19 -20.92 -11.69
C VAL A 165 -1.20 -21.10 -12.84
N ARG A 166 -0.80 -20.91 -14.12
CA ARG A 166 -1.73 -20.89 -15.27
C ARG A 166 -2.60 -22.14 -15.39
N LYS A 167 -2.09 -23.31 -15.01
CA LYS A 167 -2.82 -24.58 -15.09
C LYS A 167 -4.00 -24.67 -14.09
N ARG A 168 -4.01 -23.85 -13.06
CA ARG A 168 -5.09 -23.77 -12.07
C ARG A 168 -6.25 -22.90 -12.52
N LEU A 169 -6.01 -21.97 -13.46
CA LEU A 169 -6.98 -20.93 -13.84
C LEU A 169 -8.02 -21.46 -14.83
N LYS A 170 -9.21 -21.80 -14.30
CA LYS A 170 -10.29 -22.46 -15.07
C LYS A 170 -10.95 -21.55 -16.11
N HIS A 171 -10.93 -20.22 -15.89
CA HIS A 171 -11.58 -19.24 -16.76
C HIS A 171 -10.61 -18.55 -17.73
N LEU A 172 -9.33 -18.91 -17.68
CA LEU A 172 -8.29 -18.28 -18.50
C LEU A 172 -8.49 -18.59 -19.99
N LYS A 173 -8.77 -17.55 -20.78
CA LYS A 173 -8.92 -17.62 -22.25
C LYS A 173 -7.61 -17.33 -22.97
N ALA A 174 -6.78 -16.42 -22.44
CA ALA A 174 -5.54 -16.01 -23.09
C ALA A 174 -4.46 -15.58 -22.09
N ILE A 175 -3.20 -15.81 -22.47
CA ILE A 175 -2.03 -15.23 -21.81
C ILE A 175 -1.38 -14.24 -22.79
N VAL A 176 -1.16 -13.01 -22.33
CA VAL A 176 -0.49 -11.96 -23.10
C VAL A 176 0.85 -11.64 -22.44
N GLN A 177 1.92 -11.87 -23.17
CA GLN A 177 3.28 -11.71 -22.69
C GLN A 177 3.84 -10.35 -23.12
N VAL A 178 4.33 -9.57 -22.20
CA VAL A 178 5.24 -8.46 -22.51
C VAL A 178 6.59 -9.06 -22.86
N GLY A 179 6.78 -9.30 -24.16
CA GLY A 179 7.86 -10.07 -24.73
C GLY A 179 7.46 -10.65 -26.09
N PRO A 180 8.25 -11.61 -26.63
CA PRO A 180 8.06 -12.13 -27.98
C PRO A 180 6.76 -12.95 -28.17
N GLY A 181 6.22 -13.52 -27.08
CA GLY A 181 5.12 -14.47 -27.14
C GLY A 181 5.55 -15.87 -27.63
N ASP A 182 4.63 -16.82 -27.51
CA ASP A 182 4.75 -18.18 -28.05
C ASP A 182 3.38 -18.67 -28.50
N PRO A 183 2.96 -18.33 -29.74
CA PRO A 183 1.64 -18.68 -30.25
C PRO A 183 1.36 -20.18 -30.31
N ALA A 184 2.39 -21.01 -30.47
CA ALA A 184 2.25 -22.46 -30.46
C ALA A 184 1.74 -23.01 -29.12
N ASN A 185 2.04 -22.32 -28.04
CA ASN A 185 1.60 -22.61 -26.66
C ASN A 185 0.50 -21.68 -26.14
N GLY A 186 -0.19 -20.95 -27.02
CA GLY A 186 -1.30 -20.07 -26.69
C GLY A 186 -0.88 -18.79 -25.96
N ILE A 187 0.40 -18.37 -26.08
CA ILE A 187 0.96 -17.18 -25.45
C ILE A 187 1.11 -16.09 -26.50
N HIS A 188 0.32 -15.05 -26.38
CA HIS A 188 0.32 -13.91 -27.31
C HIS A 188 1.39 -12.88 -26.95
N SER A 189 1.98 -12.21 -27.95
CA SER A 189 2.86 -11.06 -27.70
C SER A 189 2.03 -9.79 -27.55
N PHE A 190 2.23 -9.07 -26.44
CA PHE A 190 1.57 -7.78 -26.17
C PHE A 190 1.80 -6.80 -27.32
N ALA A 191 3.06 -6.59 -27.72
CA ALA A 191 3.43 -5.64 -28.75
C ALA A 191 2.81 -5.95 -30.12
N LYS A 192 2.70 -7.25 -30.48
CA LYS A 192 2.08 -7.67 -31.74
C LYS A 192 0.57 -7.46 -31.71
N LEU A 193 -0.10 -7.86 -30.63
CA LEU A 193 -1.55 -7.73 -30.52
C LEU A 193 -2.01 -6.28 -30.48
N ILE A 194 -1.36 -5.45 -29.63
CA ILE A 194 -1.76 -4.05 -29.46
C ILE A 194 -1.55 -3.25 -30.74
N GLY A 195 -0.47 -3.52 -31.48
CA GLY A 195 -0.13 -2.84 -32.74
C GLY A 195 -1.13 -3.04 -33.88
N THR A 196 -2.01 -4.05 -33.79
CA THR A 196 -3.04 -4.32 -34.79
C THR A 196 -4.39 -3.66 -34.46
N GLN A 197 -4.52 -3.04 -33.30
CA GLN A 197 -5.79 -2.51 -32.82
C GLN A 197 -6.01 -1.05 -33.22
N PRO A 198 -7.24 -0.62 -33.52
CA PRO A 198 -7.59 0.80 -33.64
C PRO A 198 -7.24 1.58 -32.39
N SER A 199 -6.74 2.81 -32.57
CA SER A 199 -6.27 3.67 -31.48
C SER A 199 -7.20 4.87 -31.21
N ASP A 200 -8.18 5.07 -32.05
CA ASP A 200 -9.04 6.27 -32.07
C ASP A 200 -10.40 6.09 -31.39
N ARG A 201 -10.83 4.85 -31.15
CA ARG A 201 -12.12 4.51 -30.54
C ARG A 201 -12.15 3.14 -29.91
N LEU A 202 -13.06 2.92 -28.97
CA LEU A 202 -13.40 1.59 -28.46
C LEU A 202 -14.28 0.86 -29.48
N VAL A 203 -13.75 -0.20 -30.11
CA VAL A 203 -14.47 -0.97 -31.15
C VAL A 203 -15.64 -1.76 -30.58
N SER A 204 -15.62 -2.07 -29.27
CA SER A 204 -16.73 -2.70 -28.57
C SER A 204 -18.00 -1.83 -28.53
N GLY A 205 -17.90 -0.53 -28.78
CA GLY A 205 -18.98 0.43 -28.58
C GLY A 205 -19.39 0.60 -27.11
N ARG A 206 -18.60 0.07 -26.16
CA ARG A 206 -18.90 0.13 -24.73
C ARG A 206 -19.05 1.59 -24.27
N LYS A 207 -20.16 1.87 -23.61
CA LYS A 207 -20.37 3.09 -22.81
C LYS A 207 -20.08 2.71 -21.36
N ILE A 208 -19.00 3.22 -20.84
CA ILE A 208 -18.54 2.90 -19.48
C ILE A 208 -19.36 3.77 -18.50
N SER A 209 -20.03 3.11 -17.55
CA SER A 209 -20.77 3.80 -16.47
C SER A 209 -19.86 4.02 -15.26
N GLY A 210 -20.13 5.08 -14.50
CA GLY A 210 -19.48 5.29 -13.21
C GLY A 210 -19.70 4.15 -12.21
N ASP A 211 -20.81 3.44 -12.32
CA ASP A 211 -21.17 2.31 -11.45
C ASP A 211 -20.59 0.97 -11.92
N ASP A 212 -20.03 0.89 -13.14
CA ASP A 212 -19.31 -0.30 -13.60
C ASP A 212 -18.11 -0.54 -12.69
N ILE A 213 -17.81 -1.81 -12.40
CA ILE A 213 -16.60 -2.17 -11.68
C ILE A 213 -15.39 -1.92 -12.59
N ALA A 214 -14.48 -1.08 -12.13
CA ALA A 214 -13.24 -0.76 -12.82
C ALA A 214 -12.13 -1.77 -12.48
N ALA A 215 -11.98 -2.09 -11.20
CA ALA A 215 -10.89 -2.95 -10.76
C ALA A 215 -11.21 -3.75 -9.50
N TYR A 216 -10.49 -4.88 -9.37
CA TYR A 216 -10.33 -5.64 -8.14
C TYR A 216 -8.91 -5.43 -7.61
N PHE A 217 -8.77 -4.84 -6.42
CA PHE A 217 -7.50 -4.72 -5.73
C PHE A 217 -7.43 -5.73 -4.58
N HIS A 218 -6.34 -6.51 -4.52
CA HIS A 218 -6.12 -7.40 -3.39
C HIS A 218 -5.58 -6.62 -2.19
N THR A 219 -6.11 -6.92 -1.00
CA THR A 219 -5.53 -6.41 0.25
C THR A 219 -4.65 -7.47 0.89
N GLY A 220 -3.55 -7.03 1.50
CA GLY A 220 -2.66 -7.90 2.26
C GLY A 220 -3.34 -8.40 3.53
N GLY A 221 -4.15 -9.46 3.43
CA GLY A 221 -4.53 -10.26 4.58
C GLY A 221 -3.31 -11.06 5.03
N THR A 222 -2.81 -10.79 6.24
CA THR A 222 -1.69 -11.56 6.81
C THR A 222 -2.10 -12.97 7.21
N THR A 223 -3.41 -13.31 7.11
CA THR A 223 -3.97 -14.55 7.62
C THR A 223 -5.20 -14.95 6.81
N GLY A 224 -5.03 -15.72 5.73
CA GLY A 224 -6.16 -16.32 5.01
C GLY A 224 -6.23 -15.95 3.53
N THR A 225 -7.33 -16.33 2.88
CA THR A 225 -7.63 -16.06 1.48
C THR A 225 -7.56 -14.55 1.18
N PRO A 226 -6.88 -14.10 0.13
CA PRO A 226 -6.78 -12.69 -0.22
C PRO A 226 -8.17 -12.06 -0.39
N LYS A 227 -8.36 -10.88 0.21
CA LYS A 227 -9.59 -10.11 0.03
C LYS A 227 -9.47 -9.26 -1.23
N LEU A 228 -10.46 -9.35 -2.11
CA LEU A 228 -10.55 -8.52 -3.32
C LEU A 228 -11.57 -7.40 -3.10
N VAL A 229 -11.07 -6.18 -3.10
CA VAL A 229 -11.86 -4.95 -3.00
C VAL A 229 -12.39 -4.58 -4.37
N ARG A 230 -13.68 -4.33 -4.49
CA ARG A 230 -14.33 -3.91 -5.74
C ARG A 230 -14.35 -2.39 -5.82
N HIS A 231 -13.67 -1.82 -6.80
CA HIS A 231 -13.75 -0.40 -7.10
C HIS A 231 -14.63 -0.16 -8.32
N THR A 232 -15.57 0.77 -8.22
CA THR A 232 -16.26 1.31 -9.37
C THR A 232 -15.42 2.40 -10.04
N HIS A 233 -15.76 2.76 -11.28
CA HIS A 233 -15.14 3.91 -11.94
C HIS A 233 -15.36 5.20 -11.16
N THR A 234 -16.56 5.39 -10.58
CA THR A 234 -16.86 6.56 -9.72
C THR A 234 -15.91 6.64 -8.54
N ASN A 235 -15.63 5.53 -7.84
CA ASN A 235 -14.69 5.51 -6.72
C ASN A 235 -13.30 6.01 -7.13
N GLN A 236 -12.78 5.53 -8.27
CA GLN A 236 -11.45 5.86 -8.74
C GLN A 236 -11.35 7.29 -9.31
N VAL A 237 -12.35 7.72 -10.10
CA VAL A 237 -12.39 9.07 -10.64
C VAL A 237 -12.55 10.11 -9.54
N TYR A 238 -13.42 9.83 -8.54
CA TYR A 238 -13.54 10.68 -7.36
C TYR A 238 -12.18 10.84 -6.66
N GLN A 239 -11.43 9.76 -6.50
CA GLN A 239 -10.10 9.80 -5.87
C GLN A 239 -9.14 10.72 -6.63
N ALA A 240 -9.05 10.58 -7.95
CA ALA A 240 -8.20 11.43 -8.78
C ALA A 240 -8.65 12.91 -8.74
N TRP A 241 -9.95 13.15 -8.75
CA TRP A 241 -10.54 14.49 -8.61
C TRP A 241 -10.19 15.11 -7.25
N ALA A 242 -10.41 14.39 -6.14
CA ALA A 242 -10.20 14.92 -4.79
C ALA A 242 -8.73 15.25 -4.51
N ILE A 243 -7.80 14.42 -4.96
CA ILE A 243 -6.35 14.66 -4.82
C ILE A 243 -5.94 15.92 -5.60
N ASN A 244 -6.34 16.02 -6.87
CA ASN A 244 -6.03 17.20 -7.69
C ASN A 244 -6.63 18.47 -7.11
N LEU A 245 -7.83 18.38 -6.52
CA LEU A 245 -8.51 19.50 -5.88
C LEU A 245 -7.74 20.00 -4.66
N VAL A 246 -7.44 19.10 -3.70
CA VAL A 246 -6.81 19.47 -2.42
C VAL A 246 -5.36 19.92 -2.62
N LEU A 247 -4.61 19.21 -3.44
CA LEU A 247 -3.20 19.54 -3.73
C LEU A 247 -3.04 20.66 -4.76
N LYS A 248 -4.15 21.12 -5.37
CA LYS A 248 -4.14 22.16 -6.42
C LYS A 248 -3.17 21.85 -7.56
N ASN A 249 -3.13 20.57 -7.94
CA ASN A 249 -2.21 20.10 -8.99
C ASN A 249 -2.48 20.81 -10.31
N GLN A 250 -1.43 21.36 -10.90
CA GLN A 250 -1.48 22.05 -12.18
C GLN A 250 -1.12 21.09 -13.32
N PRO A 251 -1.71 21.27 -14.52
CA PRO A 251 -1.20 20.59 -15.71
C PRO A 251 0.30 20.85 -15.92
N GLY A 252 1.02 19.81 -16.36
CA GLY A 252 2.47 19.89 -16.61
C GLY A 252 3.38 19.70 -15.40
N ILE A 253 2.82 19.40 -14.21
CA ILE A 253 3.66 19.02 -13.07
C ILE A 253 4.32 17.65 -13.33
N ASN A 254 5.55 17.49 -12.85
CA ASN A 254 6.23 16.21 -12.84
C ASN A 254 6.12 15.55 -11.46
N LEU A 255 5.98 14.22 -11.47
CA LEU A 255 5.98 13.40 -10.26
C LEU A 255 7.02 12.28 -10.41
N LEU A 256 7.98 12.18 -9.49
CA LEU A 256 8.86 11.01 -9.41
C LEU A 256 8.06 9.81 -8.97
N PHE A 257 7.93 8.83 -9.86
CA PHE A 257 7.05 7.69 -9.67
C PHE A 257 7.83 6.40 -9.41
N GLY A 258 7.59 5.81 -8.24
CA GLY A 258 8.22 4.54 -7.86
C GLY A 258 7.30 3.61 -7.07
N MET A 259 6.01 3.95 -6.95
CA MET A 259 5.01 3.13 -6.24
C MET A 259 4.44 2.04 -7.16
N PRO A 260 4.23 0.81 -6.66
CA PRO A 260 3.70 -0.28 -7.48
C PRO A 260 2.22 -0.07 -7.84
N LEU A 261 1.83 -0.50 -9.06
CA LEU A 261 0.45 -0.36 -9.56
C LEU A 261 -0.54 -1.37 -8.95
N PHE A 262 -0.08 -2.42 -8.31
CA PHE A 262 -0.98 -3.32 -7.56
C PHE A 262 -1.45 -2.71 -6.22
N HIS A 263 -1.00 -1.49 -5.90
CA HIS A 263 -1.41 -0.73 -4.72
C HIS A 263 -2.10 0.56 -5.14
N VAL A 264 -3.23 0.87 -4.51
CA VAL A 264 -4.07 2.04 -4.83
C VAL A 264 -3.35 3.38 -4.71
N GLY A 265 -2.32 3.48 -3.84
CA GLY A 265 -1.47 4.67 -3.76
C GLY A 265 -0.69 4.93 -5.06
N GLY A 266 -0.19 3.88 -5.71
CA GLY A 266 0.48 3.96 -7.01
C GLY A 266 -0.51 4.18 -8.15
N SER A 267 -1.51 3.32 -8.26
CA SER A 267 -2.43 3.31 -9.40
C SER A 267 -3.41 4.49 -9.41
N LEU A 268 -3.95 4.91 -8.27
CA LEU A 268 -5.00 5.92 -8.19
C LEU A 268 -4.47 7.28 -7.73
N THR A 269 -3.83 7.33 -6.53
CA THR A 269 -3.35 8.60 -5.96
C THR A 269 -2.27 9.25 -6.79
N GLN A 270 -1.35 8.46 -7.34
CA GLN A 270 -0.27 9.00 -8.15
C GLN A 270 -0.56 8.90 -9.65
N ALA A 271 -0.80 7.69 -10.20
CA ALA A 271 -0.89 7.54 -11.65
C ALA A 271 -2.18 8.14 -12.23
N LEU A 272 -3.37 7.70 -11.78
CA LEU A 272 -4.63 8.22 -12.33
C LEU A 272 -4.78 9.71 -12.09
N ALA A 273 -4.48 10.20 -10.86
CA ALA A 273 -4.58 11.62 -10.55
C ALA A 273 -3.65 12.47 -11.43
N THR A 274 -2.40 12.02 -11.66
CA THR A 274 -1.46 12.72 -12.54
C THR A 274 -1.94 12.75 -13.98
N PHE A 275 -2.38 11.60 -14.54
CA PHE A 275 -2.85 11.57 -15.92
C PHE A 275 -4.14 12.37 -16.12
N ALA A 276 -5.07 12.28 -15.19
CA ALA A 276 -6.32 13.06 -15.25
C ALA A 276 -6.09 14.57 -15.05
N GLY A 277 -5.05 14.95 -14.32
CA GLY A 277 -4.66 16.34 -14.09
C GLY A 277 -3.73 16.93 -15.15
N GLY A 278 -3.33 16.18 -16.19
CA GLY A 278 -2.42 16.66 -17.23
C GLY A 278 -0.95 16.77 -16.80
N GLY A 279 -0.53 16.05 -15.76
CA GLY A 279 0.85 15.98 -15.26
C GLY A 279 1.66 14.86 -15.92
N CYS A 280 2.92 14.71 -15.57
CA CYS A 280 3.85 13.72 -16.12
C CYS A 280 4.41 12.80 -15.01
N LEU A 281 4.32 11.49 -15.20
CA LEU A 281 5.00 10.52 -14.36
C LEU A 281 6.44 10.30 -14.85
N VAL A 282 7.40 10.57 -13.99
CA VAL A 282 8.81 10.17 -14.18
C VAL A 282 9.00 8.83 -13.48
N VAL A 283 8.83 7.74 -14.21
CA VAL A 283 8.96 6.37 -13.70
C VAL A 283 10.43 6.03 -13.51
N LEU A 284 10.85 5.85 -12.26
CA LEU A 284 12.26 5.79 -11.87
C LEU A 284 12.97 4.53 -12.36
N SER A 285 12.29 3.39 -12.32
CA SER A 285 12.80 2.09 -12.81
C SER A 285 11.68 1.05 -12.76
N PRO A 286 11.86 -0.14 -13.37
CA PRO A 286 10.90 -1.24 -13.23
C PRO A 286 10.61 -1.66 -11.78
N SER A 287 11.56 -1.47 -10.86
CA SER A 287 11.41 -1.76 -9.43
C SER A 287 10.98 -0.55 -8.59
N GLY A 288 10.84 0.63 -9.20
CA GLY A 288 10.45 1.87 -8.54
C GLY A 288 11.37 2.25 -7.39
N TRP A 289 10.81 2.64 -6.24
CA TRP A 289 11.58 3.00 -5.04
C TRP A 289 12.37 1.83 -4.42
N ARG A 290 12.11 0.58 -4.81
CA ARG A 290 12.89 -0.58 -4.36
C ARG A 290 14.24 -0.71 -5.07
N ASN A 291 14.45 -0.01 -6.18
CA ASN A 291 15.76 0.11 -6.79
C ASN A 291 16.64 1.01 -5.91
N PRO A 292 17.77 0.52 -5.38
CA PRO A 292 18.65 1.34 -4.54
C PRO A 292 19.14 2.62 -5.24
N ALA A 293 19.30 2.60 -6.57
CA ALA A 293 19.67 3.76 -7.36
C ALA A 293 18.61 4.87 -7.32
N SER A 294 17.31 4.52 -7.22
CA SER A 294 16.24 5.52 -7.11
C SER A 294 16.40 6.40 -5.87
N VAL A 295 16.79 5.80 -4.75
CA VAL A 295 17.05 6.53 -3.51
C VAL A 295 18.41 7.21 -3.53
N LYS A 296 19.47 6.51 -3.97
CA LYS A 296 20.83 7.07 -4.05
C LYS A 296 20.89 8.35 -4.89
N ASN A 297 20.19 8.38 -6.01
CA ASN A 297 20.20 9.48 -6.98
C ASN A 297 19.06 10.48 -6.80
N ILE A 298 18.33 10.42 -5.67
CA ILE A 298 17.06 11.13 -5.50
C ILE A 298 17.18 12.63 -5.77
N TRP A 299 18.22 13.28 -5.29
CA TRP A 299 18.38 14.74 -5.46
C TRP A 299 18.78 15.13 -6.88
N SER A 300 19.62 14.38 -7.54
CA SER A 300 19.94 14.59 -8.97
C SER A 300 18.72 14.32 -9.87
N LEU A 301 17.85 13.38 -9.49
CA LEU A 301 16.59 13.16 -10.19
C LEU A 301 15.60 14.32 -9.93
N VAL A 302 15.56 14.87 -8.71
CA VAL A 302 14.78 16.07 -8.39
C VAL A 302 15.27 17.26 -9.21
N GLU A 303 16.57 17.54 -9.23
CA GLU A 303 17.14 18.64 -10.01
C GLU A 303 16.77 18.52 -11.49
N ARG A 304 16.99 17.33 -12.07
CA ARG A 304 16.77 17.09 -13.50
C ARG A 304 15.31 17.18 -13.91
N PHE A 305 14.43 16.47 -13.19
CA PHE A 305 13.03 16.33 -13.59
C PHE A 305 12.10 17.34 -12.93
N ARG A 306 12.60 18.11 -11.98
CA ARG A 306 11.88 19.21 -11.30
C ARG A 306 10.47 18.78 -10.83
N PRO A 307 10.34 17.69 -10.04
CA PRO A 307 9.05 17.27 -9.53
C PRO A 307 8.47 18.33 -8.57
N HIS A 308 7.13 18.39 -8.53
CA HIS A 308 6.39 19.27 -7.63
C HIS A 308 6.46 18.82 -6.17
N ALA A 309 6.48 17.50 -5.93
CA ALA A 309 6.51 16.93 -4.60
C ALA A 309 7.53 15.79 -4.49
N LEU A 310 8.15 15.67 -3.33
CA LEU A 310 8.85 14.45 -2.93
C LEU A 310 7.83 13.49 -2.30
N SER A 311 7.37 12.49 -3.06
CA SER A 311 6.28 11.62 -2.62
C SER A 311 6.67 10.14 -2.60
N GLY A 312 6.12 9.40 -1.61
CA GLY A 312 6.36 7.98 -1.47
C GLY A 312 5.75 7.40 -0.20
N VAL A 313 6.36 6.34 0.30
CA VAL A 313 6.10 5.81 1.65
C VAL A 313 7.06 6.46 2.65
N PRO A 314 6.77 6.45 3.96
CA PRO A 314 7.65 7.09 4.96
C PRO A 314 9.10 6.61 4.92
N THR A 315 9.35 5.36 4.51
CA THR A 315 10.70 4.80 4.36
C THR A 315 11.51 5.50 3.27
N VAL A 316 10.87 5.97 2.19
CA VAL A 316 11.53 6.75 1.12
C VAL A 316 11.94 8.11 1.67
N LEU A 317 11.07 8.78 2.43
CA LEU A 317 11.36 10.08 3.04
C LEU A 317 12.50 9.97 4.07
N ALA A 318 12.47 8.92 4.90
CA ALA A 318 13.53 8.65 5.87
C ALA A 318 14.88 8.39 5.19
N ALA A 319 14.88 7.63 4.09
CA ALA A 319 16.09 7.36 3.33
C ALA A 319 16.64 8.63 2.65
N ALA A 320 15.78 9.50 2.10
CA ALA A 320 16.15 10.78 1.52
C ALA A 320 16.83 11.73 2.53
N LEU A 321 16.40 11.71 3.80
CA LEU A 321 17.04 12.46 4.88
C LEU A 321 18.51 12.06 5.08
N GLY A 322 18.86 10.79 4.87
CA GLY A 322 20.22 10.27 5.01
C GLY A 322 21.17 10.70 3.89
N ILE A 323 20.64 11.27 2.81
CA ILE A 323 21.44 11.67 1.63
C ILE A 323 21.50 13.20 1.59
N PRO A 324 22.69 13.83 1.66
CA PRO A 324 22.83 15.26 1.47
C PRO A 324 22.44 15.67 0.04
N PRO A 325 21.67 16.75 -0.16
CA PRO A 325 21.37 17.26 -1.50
C PRO A 325 22.64 17.73 -2.25
N GLY A 326 23.70 18.12 -1.52
CA GLY A 326 24.86 18.78 -2.11
C GLY A 326 24.45 20.08 -2.78
N ASP A 327 24.92 20.27 -4.03
CA ASP A 327 24.61 21.46 -4.86
C ASP A 327 23.35 21.26 -5.73
N ALA A 328 22.60 20.16 -5.57
CA ALA A 328 21.43 19.88 -6.41
C ALA A 328 20.31 20.91 -6.16
N ASP A 329 19.77 21.47 -7.24
CA ASP A 329 18.62 22.38 -7.19
C ASP A 329 17.32 21.62 -6.87
N ILE A 330 16.86 21.75 -5.63
CA ILE A 330 15.60 21.16 -5.14
C ILE A 330 14.44 22.16 -5.08
N SER A 331 14.60 23.37 -5.62
CA SER A 331 13.64 24.48 -5.53
C SER A 331 12.29 24.21 -6.19
N SER A 332 12.19 23.16 -7.03
CA SER A 332 10.92 22.73 -7.62
C SER A 332 9.98 22.08 -6.61
N LEU A 333 10.50 21.53 -5.51
CA LEU A 333 9.70 20.87 -4.49
C LEU A 333 8.89 21.89 -3.68
N GLN A 334 7.60 21.67 -3.60
CA GLN A 334 6.68 22.48 -2.78
C GLN A 334 6.27 21.77 -1.49
N CYS A 335 6.34 20.43 -1.47
CA CYS A 335 6.04 19.63 -0.30
C CYS A 335 6.76 18.28 -0.33
N ALA A 336 6.78 17.62 0.82
CA ALA A 336 6.99 16.19 0.93
C ALA A 336 5.67 15.53 1.29
N ALA A 337 5.31 14.43 0.63
CA ALA A 337 4.04 13.74 0.87
C ALA A 337 4.27 12.24 1.08
N ALA A 338 3.69 11.67 2.12
CA ALA A 338 3.75 10.23 2.33
C ALA A 338 2.47 9.67 2.95
N GLY A 339 2.24 8.40 2.68
CA GLY A 339 1.10 7.68 3.20
C GLY A 339 1.30 6.17 3.17
N GLY A 340 0.22 5.47 3.52
CA GLY A 340 0.22 4.03 3.60
C GLY A 340 0.70 3.47 4.95
N SER A 341 1.46 4.22 5.72
CA SER A 341 1.74 4.06 7.15
C SER A 341 1.99 5.44 7.75
N ALA A 342 1.90 5.57 9.07
CA ALA A 342 2.21 6.83 9.74
C ALA A 342 3.65 7.28 9.46
N ILE A 343 3.84 8.58 9.28
CA ILE A 343 5.17 9.18 9.19
C ILE A 343 5.67 9.34 10.62
N PRO A 344 6.84 8.75 11.01
CA PRO A 344 7.41 9.03 12.31
C PRO A 344 7.59 10.54 12.50
N VAL A 345 7.12 11.04 13.63
CA VAL A 345 7.13 12.50 13.92
C VAL A 345 8.53 13.09 13.78
N ALA A 346 9.55 12.34 14.21
CA ALA A 346 10.96 12.73 14.06
C ALA A 346 11.38 12.91 12.60
N VAL A 347 10.93 12.00 11.69
CA VAL A 347 11.20 12.06 10.25
C VAL A 347 10.51 13.28 9.64
N GLY A 348 9.23 13.49 9.95
CA GLY A 348 8.47 14.64 9.46
C GLY A 348 9.12 15.98 9.86
N LYS A 349 9.48 16.13 11.13
CA LYS A 349 10.17 17.33 11.64
C LYS A 349 11.52 17.52 10.95
N ALA A 350 12.32 16.47 10.82
CA ALA A 350 13.64 16.55 10.18
C ALA A 350 13.57 16.99 8.71
N ILE A 351 12.54 16.55 7.95
CA ILE A 351 12.28 17.01 6.58
C ILE A 351 11.96 18.49 6.57
N GLN A 352 11.05 18.93 7.44
CA GLN A 352 10.64 20.32 7.57
C GLN A 352 11.84 21.24 7.91
N ASP A 353 12.66 20.81 8.88
CA ASP A 353 13.82 21.57 9.33
C ASP A 353 14.94 21.62 8.29
N LYS A 354 15.24 20.49 7.66
CA LYS A 354 16.37 20.35 6.73
C LYS A 354 16.07 20.93 5.34
N PHE A 355 14.89 20.60 4.78
CA PHE A 355 14.55 20.97 3.40
C PHE A 355 13.57 22.13 3.31
N LYS A 356 13.02 22.60 4.42
CA LYS A 356 11.97 23.65 4.52
C LYS A 356 10.71 23.30 3.73
N LEU A 357 10.42 22.01 3.59
CA LEU A 357 9.24 21.51 2.90
C LEU A 357 8.13 21.19 3.91
N PRO A 358 6.89 21.62 3.68
CA PRO A 358 5.75 21.13 4.43
C PRO A 358 5.59 19.62 4.20
N VAL A 359 5.25 18.88 5.26
CA VAL A 359 5.06 17.43 5.20
C VAL A 359 3.57 17.12 5.20
N LEU A 360 3.08 16.60 4.08
CA LEU A 360 1.69 16.24 3.88
C LEU A 360 1.50 14.74 4.15
N GLU A 361 0.90 14.42 5.28
CA GLU A 361 0.51 13.04 5.59
C GLU A 361 -0.83 12.73 4.92
N VAL A 362 -0.93 11.55 4.30
CA VAL A 362 -2.15 11.04 3.69
C VAL A 362 -2.53 9.70 4.32
N TYR A 363 -3.81 9.54 4.64
CA TYR A 363 -4.34 8.31 5.22
C TYR A 363 -5.55 7.83 4.42
N GLY A 364 -5.63 6.53 4.31
CA GLY A 364 -6.70 5.79 3.68
C GLY A 364 -6.28 4.35 3.43
N MET A 365 -7.12 3.61 2.77
CA MET A 365 -6.96 2.18 2.56
C MET A 365 -7.50 1.78 1.19
N THR A 366 -7.30 0.54 0.80
CA THR A 366 -7.83 0.04 -0.47
C THR A 366 -9.35 0.18 -0.52
N GLU A 367 -10.02 -0.07 0.60
CA GLU A 367 -11.48 0.03 0.76
C GLU A 367 -12.04 1.47 0.67
N THR A 368 -11.18 2.49 0.75
CA THR A 368 -11.53 3.90 0.48
C THR A 368 -10.98 4.41 -0.85
N SER A 369 -10.59 3.50 -1.72
CA SER A 369 -9.98 3.79 -3.04
C SER A 369 -8.72 4.65 -2.95
N SER A 370 -8.01 4.61 -1.86
CA SER A 370 -6.76 5.23 -1.46
C SER A 370 -6.94 6.34 -0.40
N VAL A 371 -6.83 7.62 -0.74
CA VAL A 371 -6.79 8.73 0.23
C VAL A 371 -8.18 9.10 0.73
N HIS A 372 -8.37 9.10 2.03
CA HIS A 372 -9.60 9.53 2.69
C HIS A 372 -9.41 10.81 3.51
N THR A 373 -8.24 10.94 4.15
CA THR A 373 -7.81 12.19 4.79
C THR A 373 -6.42 12.61 4.29
N ILE A 374 -6.14 13.90 4.35
CA ILE A 374 -4.88 14.50 3.90
C ILE A 374 -4.59 15.78 4.70
N ALA A 375 -3.32 16.08 4.92
CA ALA A 375 -2.93 17.40 5.36
C ALA A 375 -3.13 18.42 4.23
N TYR A 376 -4.02 19.38 4.41
CA TYR A 376 -4.32 20.41 3.41
C TYR A 376 -3.20 21.45 3.36
N PRO A 377 -2.68 21.79 2.17
CA PRO A 377 -1.65 22.84 2.05
C PRO A 377 -2.12 24.22 2.55
N ASP A 378 -3.42 24.50 2.46
CA ASP A 378 -4.02 25.81 2.87
C ASP A 378 -4.38 25.86 4.36
N ARG A 379 -4.12 24.80 5.14
CA ARG A 379 -4.47 24.71 6.56
C ARG A 379 -3.22 24.46 7.40
N PRO A 380 -3.27 24.70 8.73
CA PRO A 380 -2.16 24.36 9.59
C PRO A 380 -1.78 22.88 9.48
N ILE A 381 -0.54 22.60 9.09
CA ILE A 381 -0.02 21.24 9.00
C ILE A 381 0.40 20.78 10.39
N ARG A 382 -0.14 19.64 10.82
CA ARG A 382 0.13 19.02 12.12
C ARG A 382 0.87 17.72 11.91
N ILE A 383 2.19 17.72 12.11
CA ILE A 383 3.01 16.51 11.95
C ILE A 383 2.54 15.43 12.92
N GLY A 384 2.33 14.21 12.41
CA GLY A 384 1.78 13.06 13.13
C GLY A 384 0.25 12.97 13.07
N SER A 385 -0.43 13.98 12.50
CA SER A 385 -1.85 13.87 12.17
C SER A 385 -2.03 13.38 10.73
N ALA A 386 -2.97 12.48 10.53
CA ALA A 386 -3.41 12.02 9.22
C ALA A 386 -4.23 13.09 8.44
N GLY A 387 -4.30 14.32 8.95
CA GLY A 387 -4.97 15.45 8.32
C GLY A 387 -6.49 15.45 8.50
N LEU A 388 -7.17 16.02 7.51
CA LEU A 388 -8.61 16.24 7.49
C LEU A 388 -9.25 15.47 6.32
N PRO A 389 -10.54 15.09 6.41
CA PRO A 389 -11.23 14.44 5.30
C PRO A 389 -11.16 15.25 4.01
N VAL A 390 -10.94 14.60 2.86
CA VAL A 390 -11.09 15.24 1.56
C VAL A 390 -12.57 15.60 1.32
N PRO A 391 -12.91 16.59 0.49
CA PRO A 391 -14.30 17.00 0.27
C PRO A 391 -15.22 15.83 -0.07
N PHE A 392 -16.43 15.83 0.49
CA PHE A 392 -17.45 14.77 0.46
C PHE A 392 -17.09 13.48 1.21
N SER A 393 -15.90 13.35 1.78
CA SER A 393 -15.55 12.27 2.72
C SER A 393 -15.85 12.66 4.16
N ARG A 394 -16.09 11.64 5.00
CA ARG A 394 -16.41 11.80 6.43
C ARG A 394 -15.64 10.78 7.24
N VAL A 395 -15.21 11.17 8.41
CA VAL A 395 -14.58 10.32 9.42
C VAL A 395 -15.38 10.38 10.71
N ARG A 396 -15.62 9.23 11.32
CA ARG A 396 -16.18 9.10 12.68
C ARG A 396 -15.27 8.22 13.50
N ILE A 397 -15.13 8.55 14.77
CA ILE A 397 -14.49 7.69 15.75
C ILE A 397 -15.61 7.11 16.61
N VAL A 398 -15.66 5.78 16.72
CA VAL A 398 -16.76 5.09 17.36
C VAL A 398 -16.30 4.08 18.39
N LYS A 399 -17.16 3.82 19.40
CA LYS A 399 -17.06 2.63 20.22
C LYS A 399 -17.89 1.52 19.59
N LEU A 400 -17.34 0.32 19.67
CA LEU A 400 -18.03 -0.91 19.28
C LEU A 400 -18.29 -1.75 20.53
N ASP A 401 -19.44 -2.45 20.54
CA ASP A 401 -19.77 -3.43 21.58
C ASP A 401 -18.91 -4.72 21.43
N ALA A 402 -19.11 -5.68 22.31
CA ALA A 402 -18.39 -6.96 22.30
C ALA A 402 -18.62 -7.78 21.02
N ASP A 403 -19.72 -7.54 20.30
CA ASP A 403 -20.05 -8.20 19.03
C ASP A 403 -19.49 -7.43 17.81
N GLY A 404 -18.81 -6.30 18.03
CA GLY A 404 -18.26 -5.44 16.99
C GLY A 404 -19.29 -4.55 16.31
N ARG A 405 -20.45 -4.31 16.93
CA ARG A 405 -21.51 -3.42 16.42
C ARG A 405 -21.32 -2.01 16.97
N PHE A 406 -21.85 -1.04 16.24
CA PHE A 406 -21.85 0.36 16.67
C PHE A 406 -22.56 0.51 18.03
N GLU A 407 -21.87 1.12 18.98
CA GLU A 407 -22.41 1.46 20.30
C GLU A 407 -22.69 2.98 20.39
N ARG A 408 -21.68 3.81 20.13
CA ARG A 408 -21.79 5.28 20.16
C ARG A 408 -20.65 5.95 19.43
N ASP A 409 -20.82 7.23 19.15
CA ASP A 409 -19.72 8.11 18.74
C ASP A 409 -18.81 8.44 19.94
N CYS A 410 -17.52 8.57 19.65
CA CYS A 410 -16.55 9.08 20.63
C CYS A 410 -16.61 10.61 20.74
N ALA A 411 -16.30 11.13 21.92
CA ALA A 411 -16.08 12.55 22.11
C ALA A 411 -14.77 13.02 21.44
N SER A 412 -14.58 14.34 21.34
CA SER A 412 -13.29 14.90 20.92
C SER A 412 -12.16 14.36 21.81
N ASP A 413 -11.05 13.98 21.18
CA ASP A 413 -9.87 13.37 21.79
C ASP A 413 -10.09 11.99 22.44
N GLU A 414 -11.29 11.43 22.38
CA GLU A 414 -11.53 10.06 22.80
C GLU A 414 -11.09 9.06 21.72
N ILE A 415 -10.23 8.09 22.09
CA ILE A 415 -9.77 7.04 21.20
C ILE A 415 -10.87 6.02 20.96
N GLY A 416 -11.10 5.65 19.71
CA GLY A 416 -12.02 4.60 19.28
C GLY A 416 -11.64 4.04 17.93
N VAL A 417 -12.53 3.27 17.32
CA VAL A 417 -12.35 2.72 15.97
C VAL A 417 -12.59 3.81 14.93
N VAL A 418 -11.65 3.96 14.00
CA VAL A 418 -11.79 4.89 12.88
C VAL A 418 -12.73 4.30 11.84
N THR A 419 -13.82 5.00 11.56
CA THR A 419 -14.77 4.63 10.49
C THR A 419 -14.88 5.75 9.47
N MET A 420 -15.09 5.37 8.21
CA MET A 420 -15.02 6.27 7.07
C MET A 420 -16.21 6.08 6.13
N ALA A 421 -16.73 7.19 5.59
CA ALA A 421 -17.80 7.18 4.59
C ALA A 421 -17.56 8.26 3.52
N GLY A 422 -18.03 8.03 2.31
CA GLY A 422 -17.89 8.98 1.20
C GLY A 422 -17.80 8.30 -0.16
N PRO A 423 -17.68 9.07 -1.24
CA PRO A 423 -17.72 8.55 -2.61
C PRO A 423 -16.56 7.61 -2.97
N GLY A 424 -15.43 7.71 -2.26
CA GLY A 424 -14.29 6.82 -2.43
C GLY A 424 -14.46 5.46 -1.74
N VAL A 425 -15.47 5.29 -0.87
CA VAL A 425 -15.70 4.05 -0.12
C VAL A 425 -16.28 2.98 -1.04
N PHE A 426 -15.72 1.79 -1.01
CA PHE A 426 -16.13 0.64 -1.82
C PHE A 426 -17.52 0.10 -1.44
N GLY A 427 -18.14 -0.63 -2.38
CA GLY A 427 -19.43 -1.29 -2.11
C GLY A 427 -19.31 -2.68 -1.46
N GLY A 428 -18.12 -3.08 -1.00
CA GLY A 428 -17.85 -4.38 -0.39
C GLY A 428 -16.86 -5.25 -1.17
N TYR A 429 -16.42 -6.33 -0.51
CA TYR A 429 -15.50 -7.30 -1.12
C TYR A 429 -16.19 -8.19 -2.14
N LEU A 430 -15.40 -8.74 -3.07
CA LEU A 430 -15.89 -9.68 -4.08
C LEU A 430 -16.49 -10.94 -3.42
N ASN A 431 -15.81 -11.49 -2.42
CA ASN A 431 -16.37 -12.55 -1.58
C ASN A 431 -17.20 -11.92 -0.43
N GLU A 432 -18.51 -12.10 -0.47
CA GLU A 432 -19.45 -11.51 0.50
C GLU A 432 -19.18 -11.94 1.95
N ALA A 433 -18.60 -13.13 2.17
CA ALA A 433 -18.23 -13.57 3.51
C ALA A 433 -17.21 -12.63 4.18
N HIS A 434 -16.42 -11.90 3.40
CA HIS A 434 -15.45 -10.91 3.90
C HIS A 434 -16.12 -9.60 4.34
N ASN A 435 -17.39 -9.37 4.00
CA ASN A 435 -18.12 -8.15 4.38
C ASN A 435 -18.56 -8.16 5.85
N LYS A 436 -18.53 -9.32 6.51
CA LYS A 436 -18.84 -9.38 7.94
C LYS A 436 -17.86 -8.53 8.74
N GLY A 437 -18.40 -7.49 9.42
CA GLY A 437 -17.60 -6.52 10.20
C GLY A 437 -16.80 -5.51 9.37
N ALA A 438 -16.94 -5.51 8.02
CA ALA A 438 -16.32 -4.53 7.17
C ALA A 438 -17.01 -3.15 7.24
N PHE A 439 -18.28 -3.15 7.60
CA PHE A 439 -19.06 -1.93 7.77
C PHE A 439 -19.66 -1.85 9.16
N VAL A 440 -19.77 -0.64 9.66
CA VAL A 440 -20.38 -0.27 10.94
C VAL A 440 -21.50 0.72 10.64
N ASP A 441 -22.63 0.63 11.36
CA ASP A 441 -23.74 1.57 11.23
C ASP A 441 -24.13 1.84 9.75
N GLY A 442 -24.37 0.75 9.02
CA GLY A 442 -24.82 0.77 7.62
C GLY A 442 -23.69 0.88 6.60
N HIS A 443 -23.20 2.07 6.30
CA HIS A 443 -22.28 2.35 5.19
C HIS A 443 -20.90 2.85 5.61
N TRP A 444 -20.62 2.94 6.92
CA TRP A 444 -19.31 3.37 7.42
C TRP A 444 -18.33 2.20 7.38
N VAL A 445 -17.31 2.30 6.56
CA VAL A 445 -16.27 1.26 6.52
C VAL A 445 -15.46 1.27 7.81
N ASN A 446 -15.29 0.08 8.40
CA ASN A 446 -14.43 -0.15 9.55
C ASN A 446 -12.97 -0.28 9.07
N SER A 447 -12.13 0.68 9.43
CA SER A 447 -10.72 0.66 9.00
C SER A 447 -9.89 -0.42 9.71
N GLY A 448 -10.34 -0.85 10.89
CA GLY A 448 -9.53 -1.67 11.80
C GLY A 448 -8.38 -0.89 12.46
N ASP A 449 -8.32 0.42 12.25
CA ASP A 449 -7.38 1.33 12.91
C ASP A 449 -8.07 2.01 14.11
N LEU A 450 -7.28 2.33 15.12
CA LEU A 450 -7.68 3.14 16.25
C LEU A 450 -7.19 4.57 16.06
N GLY A 451 -7.99 5.52 16.52
CA GLY A 451 -7.66 6.93 16.41
C GLY A 451 -8.61 7.83 17.20
N ARG A 452 -8.36 9.12 17.11
CA ARG A 452 -9.20 10.18 17.67
C ARG A 452 -9.31 11.35 16.71
N LEU A 453 -10.37 12.12 16.82
CA LEU A 453 -10.47 13.46 16.23
C LEU A 453 -10.21 14.49 17.31
N ASP A 454 -9.37 15.48 17.02
CA ASP A 454 -9.22 16.63 17.92
C ASP A 454 -10.36 17.64 17.75
N ALA A 455 -10.34 18.72 18.54
CA ALA A 455 -11.40 19.73 18.55
C ALA A 455 -11.57 20.45 17.19
N GLU A 456 -10.55 20.48 16.35
CA GLU A 456 -10.58 21.07 15.01
C GLU A 456 -10.80 20.01 13.91
N GLY A 457 -11.08 18.75 14.28
CA GLY A 457 -11.43 17.68 13.35
C GLY A 457 -10.25 16.97 12.68
N TYR A 458 -9.00 17.25 13.10
CA TYR A 458 -7.84 16.50 12.60
C TYR A 458 -7.85 15.06 13.11
N LEU A 459 -7.59 14.13 12.21
CA LEU A 459 -7.49 12.70 12.54
C LEU A 459 -6.09 12.36 13.04
N TRP A 460 -6.03 11.70 14.18
CA TRP A 460 -4.81 11.16 14.78
C TRP A 460 -4.96 9.64 14.87
N ILE A 461 -4.16 8.92 14.08
CA ILE A 461 -4.11 7.46 14.15
C ILE A 461 -3.22 7.09 15.33
N THR A 462 -3.75 6.27 16.24
CA THR A 462 -3.02 5.80 17.43
C THR A 462 -2.51 4.38 17.29
N GLY A 463 -2.97 3.62 16.29
CA GLY A 463 -2.47 2.28 16.01
C GLY A 463 -3.49 1.42 15.27
N ARG A 464 -3.16 0.15 15.12
CA ARG A 464 -4.11 -0.86 14.61
C ARG A 464 -4.63 -1.71 15.75
N ALA A 465 -5.92 -1.96 15.78
CA ALA A 465 -6.53 -2.80 16.82
C ALA A 465 -5.83 -4.18 16.93
N LYS A 466 -5.44 -4.78 15.79
CA LYS A 466 -4.72 -6.06 15.73
C LYS A 466 -3.21 -5.99 15.97
N ASP A 467 -2.63 -4.78 16.06
CA ASP A 467 -1.19 -4.58 16.25
C ASP A 467 -0.88 -4.16 17.69
N LEU A 468 -1.90 -3.89 18.50
CA LEU A 468 -1.75 -3.64 19.93
C LEU A 468 -1.03 -4.81 20.60
N VAL A 469 -0.13 -4.50 21.50
CA VAL A 469 0.48 -5.48 22.41
C VAL A 469 -0.39 -5.60 23.64
N ILE A 470 -0.97 -6.80 23.86
CA ILE A 470 -1.93 -7.03 24.95
C ILE A 470 -1.17 -7.60 26.15
N ARG A 471 -0.75 -6.71 27.04
CA ARG A 471 0.00 -7.05 28.25
C ARG A 471 -0.89 -7.07 29.47
N GLY A 472 -1.24 -8.25 29.97
CA GLY A 472 -2.08 -8.38 31.17
C GLY A 472 -3.45 -7.71 31.06
N GLY A 473 -4.04 -7.71 29.86
CA GLY A 473 -5.30 -7.01 29.57
C GLY A 473 -5.16 -5.52 29.26
N HIS A 474 -3.94 -4.95 29.35
CA HIS A 474 -3.65 -3.59 28.96
C HIS A 474 -3.19 -3.52 27.50
N ASN A 475 -3.84 -2.66 26.71
CA ASN A 475 -3.54 -2.47 25.30
C ASN A 475 -2.45 -1.41 25.13
N ILE A 476 -1.26 -1.82 24.70
CA ILE A 476 -0.12 -0.96 24.44
C ILE A 476 -0.04 -0.69 22.94
N ASP A 477 -0.10 0.60 22.57
CA ASP A 477 0.13 1.03 21.19
C ASP A 477 1.63 1.04 20.87
N PRO A 478 2.08 0.31 19.83
CA PRO A 478 3.47 0.33 19.38
C PRO A 478 3.96 1.68 18.86
N GLY A 479 3.09 2.51 18.26
CA GLY A 479 3.47 3.72 17.54
C GLY A 479 4.30 4.72 18.38
N PRO A 480 3.86 5.14 19.56
CA PRO A 480 4.62 6.05 20.41
C PRO A 480 6.00 5.51 20.80
N ILE A 481 6.13 4.19 20.94
CA ILE A 481 7.40 3.54 21.28
C ILE A 481 8.34 3.55 20.07
N GLU A 482 7.80 3.24 18.90
CA GLU A 482 8.52 3.30 17.61
C GLU A 482 9.03 4.71 17.35
N ASP A 483 8.23 5.75 17.62
CA ASP A 483 8.64 7.15 17.50
C ASP A 483 9.82 7.50 18.43
N ILE A 484 9.81 7.01 19.67
CA ILE A 484 10.93 7.19 20.60
C ILE A 484 12.20 6.49 20.08
N MET A 485 12.05 5.28 19.53
CA MET A 485 13.16 4.54 18.93
C MET A 485 13.75 5.28 17.73
N PHE A 486 12.92 5.85 16.87
CA PHE A 486 13.34 6.64 15.70
C PHE A 486 14.09 7.92 16.08
N GLN A 487 13.87 8.48 17.27
CA GLN A 487 14.60 9.66 17.76
C GLN A 487 16.08 9.35 18.08
N HIS A 488 16.46 8.08 18.20
CA HIS A 488 17.85 7.70 18.44
C HIS A 488 18.70 7.92 17.18
N PRO A 489 19.86 8.62 17.26
CA PRO A 489 20.65 9.00 16.08
C PRO A 489 21.08 7.83 15.19
N ALA A 490 21.34 6.67 15.80
CA ALA A 490 21.80 5.47 15.09
C ALA A 490 20.67 4.68 14.41
N VAL A 491 19.38 4.94 14.72
CA VAL A 491 18.26 4.14 14.23
C VAL A 491 17.81 4.62 12.87
N GLY A 492 17.75 3.71 11.90
CA GLY A 492 17.22 3.91 10.55
C GLY A 492 15.77 3.42 10.40
N PHE A 493 15.46 2.25 10.98
CA PHE A 493 14.10 1.68 11.05
C PHE A 493 13.82 1.17 12.44
N ALA A 494 12.57 1.29 12.88
CA ALA A 494 12.11 0.75 14.15
C ALA A 494 10.73 0.11 14.00
N ALA A 495 10.48 -0.96 14.74
CA ALA A 495 9.17 -1.57 14.89
C ALA A 495 9.03 -2.20 16.27
N VAL A 496 7.82 -2.17 16.82
CA VAL A 496 7.48 -2.83 18.08
C VAL A 496 6.33 -3.81 17.83
N VAL A 497 6.46 -5.01 18.39
CA VAL A 497 5.46 -6.09 18.29
C VAL A 497 5.28 -6.77 19.65
N GLY A 498 4.17 -7.51 19.81
CA GLY A 498 3.96 -8.40 20.95
C GLY A 498 4.83 -9.65 20.84
N GLN A 499 5.60 -9.94 21.89
CA GLN A 499 6.27 -11.19 22.12
C GLN A 499 5.39 -12.05 23.03
N PRO A 500 5.10 -13.32 22.72
CA PRO A 500 4.32 -14.19 23.60
C PRO A 500 4.93 -14.29 25.00
N ASP A 501 4.10 -14.19 26.02
CA ASP A 501 4.47 -14.36 27.44
C ASP A 501 3.43 -15.18 28.16
N ALA A 502 3.88 -16.16 28.96
CA ALA A 502 3.00 -17.12 29.63
C ALA A 502 2.11 -16.49 30.72
N TYR A 503 2.52 -15.35 31.30
CA TYR A 503 1.81 -14.68 32.40
C TYR A 503 1.07 -13.45 31.92
N ALA A 504 1.73 -12.60 31.14
CA ALA A 504 1.17 -11.33 30.68
C ALA A 504 0.41 -11.43 29.35
N GLY A 505 0.39 -12.60 28.70
CA GLY A 505 -0.12 -12.78 27.34
C GLY A 505 0.89 -12.33 26.31
N GLU A 506 1.22 -11.01 26.30
CA GLU A 506 2.26 -10.46 25.45
C GLU A 506 3.14 -9.44 26.22
N LEU A 507 4.38 -9.32 25.78
CA LEU A 507 5.30 -8.25 26.18
C LEU A 507 5.78 -7.48 24.95
N PRO A 508 5.92 -6.15 25.01
CA PRO A 508 6.45 -5.37 23.91
C PRO A 508 7.93 -5.70 23.68
N ILE A 509 8.29 -5.99 22.42
CA ILE A 509 9.66 -6.20 21.95
C ILE A 509 9.94 -5.28 20.77
N GLY A 510 11.11 -4.62 20.78
CA GLY A 510 11.55 -3.74 19.71
C GLY A 510 12.45 -4.46 18.70
N TYR A 511 12.35 -4.05 17.44
CA TYR A 511 13.28 -4.38 16.37
C TYR A 511 13.79 -3.09 15.74
N VAL A 512 15.10 -3.01 15.50
CA VAL A 512 15.72 -1.84 14.86
C VAL A 512 16.65 -2.27 13.73
N GLN A 513 16.62 -1.50 12.65
CA GLN A 513 17.71 -1.49 11.68
C GLN A 513 18.52 -0.22 11.89
N LEU A 514 19.81 -0.35 12.11
CA LEU A 514 20.69 0.79 12.28
C LEU A 514 20.97 1.46 10.93
N LYS A 515 21.31 2.74 10.98
CA LYS A 515 21.81 3.46 9.80
C LYS A 515 23.14 2.86 9.34
N PRO A 516 23.47 2.92 8.05
CA PRO A 516 24.75 2.45 7.54
C PRO A 516 25.93 3.04 8.32
N GLY A 517 26.82 2.16 8.82
CA GLY A 517 27.99 2.55 9.60
C GLY A 517 27.73 2.95 11.06
N ALA A 518 26.47 2.96 11.50
CA ALA A 518 26.15 3.23 12.91
C ALA A 518 26.31 1.97 13.76
N SER A 519 26.68 2.17 15.03
CA SER A 519 26.75 1.12 16.05
C SER A 519 26.15 1.63 17.36
N VAL A 520 25.67 0.73 18.18
CA VAL A 520 25.13 0.99 19.52
C VAL A 520 25.74 0.03 20.52
N GLN A 521 25.90 0.48 21.76
CA GLN A 521 26.37 -0.39 22.84
C GLN A 521 25.23 -1.31 23.32
N PRO A 522 25.54 -2.49 23.86
CA PRO A 522 24.51 -3.34 24.46
C PRO A 522 23.73 -2.60 25.55
N GLY A 523 22.39 -2.63 25.46
CA GLY A 523 21.50 -1.97 26.40
C GLY A 523 21.30 -0.45 26.19
N GLU A 524 21.99 0.17 25.25
CA GLU A 524 21.88 1.62 24.97
C GLU A 524 20.48 1.98 24.47
N LEU A 525 19.94 1.23 23.54
CA LEU A 525 18.60 1.48 22.99
C LEU A 525 17.51 1.21 24.01
N GLU A 526 17.63 0.16 24.80
CA GLU A 526 16.68 -0.15 25.87
C GLU A 526 16.67 0.95 26.94
N ALA A 527 17.83 1.49 27.31
CA ALA A 527 17.95 2.61 28.25
C ALA A 527 17.31 3.87 27.64
N TRP A 528 17.65 4.20 26.37
CA TRP A 528 17.09 5.33 25.65
C TRP A 528 15.56 5.33 25.65
N VAL A 529 14.97 4.17 25.28
CA VAL A 529 13.51 4.04 25.18
C VAL A 529 12.87 4.07 26.56
N ARG A 530 13.45 3.37 27.54
CA ARG A 530 12.91 3.30 28.91
C ARG A 530 12.85 4.67 29.60
N GLU A 531 13.87 5.51 29.40
CA GLU A 531 13.91 6.86 29.96
C GLU A 531 12.85 7.81 29.39
N ARG A 532 12.44 7.55 28.12
CA ARG A 532 11.56 8.43 27.36
C ARG A 532 10.13 7.89 27.23
N THR A 533 9.90 6.64 27.60
CA THR A 533 8.56 6.04 27.59
C THR A 533 7.84 6.38 28.88
N PRO A 534 6.74 7.16 28.83
CA PRO A 534 6.03 7.60 30.05
C PRO A 534 5.48 6.45 30.87
N GLU A 535 5.04 5.39 30.19
CA GLU A 535 4.45 4.21 30.78
C GLU A 535 5.47 3.07 30.85
N ARG A 536 5.86 2.64 32.04
CA ARG A 536 6.86 1.56 32.21
C ARG A 536 6.43 0.24 31.58
N ALA A 537 5.15 -0.06 31.57
CA ALA A 537 4.62 -1.30 30.97
C ALA A 537 4.79 -1.33 29.44
N ALA A 538 4.85 -0.16 28.80
CA ALA A 538 4.99 -0.02 27.36
C ALA A 538 6.46 -0.12 26.87
N ALA A 539 7.43 0.06 27.78
CA ALA A 539 8.84 -0.06 27.39
C ALA A 539 9.16 -1.50 26.92
N PRO A 540 9.80 -1.67 25.74
CA PRO A 540 10.21 -2.98 25.25
C PRO A 540 11.11 -3.71 26.25
N VAL A 541 10.83 -5.01 26.43
CA VAL A 541 11.67 -5.87 27.29
C VAL A 541 13.05 -6.12 26.70
N GLN A 542 13.15 -6.03 25.37
CA GLN A 542 14.37 -6.16 24.60
C GLN A 542 14.25 -5.38 23.29
N ILE A 543 15.36 -4.87 22.75
CA ILE A 543 15.45 -4.30 21.42
C ILE A 543 16.47 -5.08 20.61
N ILE A 544 16.02 -5.66 19.49
CA ILE A 544 16.81 -6.57 18.65
C ILE A 544 17.24 -5.84 17.38
N PRO A 545 18.54 -5.74 17.13
CA PRO A 545 19.05 -5.32 15.82
C PRO A 545 18.69 -6.35 14.74
N ILE A 546 18.20 -5.88 13.60
CA ILE A 546 17.88 -6.68 12.41
C ILE A 546 18.34 -5.94 11.15
N ASP A 547 18.92 -6.67 10.20
CA ASP A 547 19.33 -6.12 8.92
C ASP A 547 19.19 -7.20 7.81
N PRO A 548 18.36 -6.97 6.79
CA PRO A 548 17.46 -5.84 6.61
C PRO A 548 16.18 -5.95 7.45
N MET A 549 15.52 -4.80 7.73
CA MET A 549 14.16 -4.77 8.27
C MET A 549 13.21 -5.42 7.26
N PRO A 550 12.36 -6.39 7.66
CA PRO A 550 11.39 -6.99 6.74
C PRO A 550 10.37 -5.96 6.29
N LEU A 551 10.23 -5.80 4.96
CA LEU A 551 9.31 -4.84 4.36
C LEU A 551 8.30 -5.56 3.45
N THR A 552 7.11 -5.01 3.35
CA THR A 552 6.10 -5.42 2.37
C THR A 552 6.52 -5.00 0.95
N GLY A 553 5.86 -5.52 -0.08
CA GLY A 553 6.09 -5.13 -1.47
C GLY A 553 5.91 -3.63 -1.75
N VAL A 554 5.25 -2.90 -0.85
CA VAL A 554 5.06 -1.43 -0.90
C VAL A 554 6.01 -0.66 0.02
N GLY A 555 6.98 -1.34 0.67
CA GLY A 555 8.00 -0.69 1.50
C GLY A 555 7.56 -0.38 2.95
N LYS A 556 6.46 -0.96 3.43
CA LYS A 556 6.06 -0.87 4.85
C LYS A 556 6.71 -1.97 5.67
N VAL A 557 6.97 -1.72 6.96
CA VAL A 557 7.47 -2.77 7.86
C VAL A 557 6.47 -3.93 7.92
N PHE A 558 6.95 -5.15 7.71
CA PHE A 558 6.15 -6.36 7.75
C PHE A 558 6.15 -6.95 9.15
N LYS A 559 5.37 -6.34 10.06
CA LYS A 559 5.24 -6.74 11.48
C LYS A 559 4.91 -8.22 11.71
N PRO A 560 4.13 -8.93 10.87
CA PRO A 560 3.92 -10.37 11.07
C PRO A 560 5.21 -11.18 11.15
N GLN A 561 6.18 -10.92 10.28
CA GLN A 561 7.47 -11.62 10.32
C GLN A 561 8.25 -11.36 11.62
N LEU A 562 8.15 -10.13 12.15
CA LEU A 562 8.76 -9.78 13.44
C LEU A 562 8.08 -10.51 14.60
N ARG A 563 6.74 -10.64 14.57
CA ARG A 563 5.99 -11.46 15.56
C ARG A 563 6.37 -12.94 15.49
N TRP A 564 6.53 -13.47 14.28
CA TRP A 564 6.98 -14.86 14.11
C TRP A 564 8.39 -15.08 14.66
N ASP A 565 9.32 -14.14 14.43
CA ASP A 565 10.66 -14.20 15.01
C ASP A 565 10.62 -14.09 16.54
N ALA A 566 9.82 -13.17 17.09
CA ALA A 566 9.63 -13.02 18.53
C ALA A 566 9.11 -14.32 19.19
N ALA A 567 8.06 -14.91 18.60
CA ALA A 567 7.49 -16.18 19.10
C ALA A 567 8.48 -17.34 18.95
N ARG A 568 9.17 -17.43 17.82
CA ARG A 568 10.21 -18.45 17.58
C ARG A 568 11.31 -18.38 18.65
N ARG A 569 11.77 -17.20 19.02
CA ARG A 569 12.78 -16.99 20.07
C ARG A 569 12.30 -17.49 21.42
N VAL A 570 11.10 -17.11 21.81
CA VAL A 570 10.48 -17.53 23.08
C VAL A 570 10.37 -19.06 23.14
N PHE A 571 9.75 -19.67 22.13
CA PHE A 571 9.53 -21.11 22.13
C PHE A 571 10.84 -21.92 22.03
N THR A 572 11.81 -21.41 21.27
CA THR A 572 13.16 -22.01 21.23
C THR A 572 13.81 -22.02 22.61
N ASN A 573 13.68 -20.94 23.38
CA ASN A 573 14.23 -20.86 24.75
C ASN A 573 13.49 -21.77 25.72
N ILE A 574 12.16 -21.87 25.64
CA ILE A 574 11.34 -22.74 26.48
C ILE A 574 11.69 -24.21 26.23
N LEU A 575 11.96 -24.57 24.99
CA LEU A 575 12.29 -25.95 24.60
C LEU A 575 13.79 -26.27 24.70
N ALA A 576 14.63 -25.35 25.15
CA ALA A 576 16.07 -25.58 25.34
C ALA A 576 16.39 -26.79 26.22
N PRO A 577 15.65 -27.08 27.33
CA PRO A 577 15.93 -28.26 28.17
C PRO A 577 15.80 -29.60 27.42
N LEU A 578 15.01 -29.67 26.33
CA LEU A 578 14.97 -30.88 25.49
C LEU A 578 16.31 -31.15 24.80
N ARG A 579 17.00 -30.08 24.37
CA ARG A 579 18.33 -30.18 23.75
C ARG A 579 19.38 -30.69 24.72
N ASP A 580 19.30 -30.25 25.99
CA ASP A 580 20.21 -30.71 27.04
C ASP A 580 20.08 -32.24 27.29
N ARG A 581 18.95 -32.83 26.92
CA ARG A 581 18.66 -34.27 26.96
C ARG A 581 19.01 -34.99 25.65
N GLY A 582 19.64 -34.30 24.69
CA GLY A 582 20.07 -34.88 23.41
C GLY A 582 18.96 -34.97 22.35
N ILE A 583 17.82 -34.28 22.56
CA ILE A 583 16.73 -34.21 21.59
C ILE A 583 16.91 -32.95 20.73
N ASP A 584 17.18 -33.14 19.44
CA ASP A 584 17.27 -32.02 18.53
C ASP A 584 15.87 -31.44 18.30
N CYS A 585 15.71 -30.18 18.68
CA CYS A 585 14.43 -29.44 18.56
C CYS A 585 14.64 -28.16 17.76
N SER A 586 13.83 -27.96 16.74
CA SER A 586 13.74 -26.70 16.01
C SER A 586 12.32 -26.17 15.99
N VAL A 587 12.19 -24.83 16.02
CA VAL A 587 10.90 -24.13 16.01
C VAL A 587 10.83 -23.25 14.78
N MET A 588 9.81 -23.43 13.97
CA MET A 588 9.42 -22.50 12.91
C MET A 588 8.08 -21.87 13.26
N VAL A 589 7.92 -20.58 13.00
CA VAL A 589 6.67 -19.88 13.15
C VAL A 589 6.34 -19.19 11.83
N GLY A 590 5.13 -19.34 11.36
CA GLY A 590 4.72 -18.80 10.09
C GLY A 590 3.21 -18.62 9.94
N ALA A 591 2.79 -18.12 8.76
CA ALA A 591 1.39 -17.97 8.44
C ALA A 591 0.70 -19.33 8.30
N HIS A 592 -0.56 -19.40 8.75
CA HIS A 592 -1.41 -20.59 8.60
C HIS A 592 -2.82 -20.18 8.16
N GLY A 593 -3.35 -20.87 7.14
CA GLY A 593 -4.59 -20.49 6.45
C GLY A 593 -5.83 -20.38 7.35
N SER A 594 -5.98 -21.24 8.36
CA SER A 594 -7.14 -21.25 9.26
C SER A 594 -6.86 -20.67 10.65
N HIS A 595 -5.59 -20.50 11.04
CA HIS A 595 -5.24 -20.09 12.41
C HIS A 595 -4.44 -18.77 12.47
N GLY A 596 -4.24 -18.14 11.32
CA GLY A 596 -3.46 -16.91 11.22
C GLY A 596 -1.95 -17.16 11.32
N SER A 597 -1.48 -17.73 12.42
CA SER A 597 -0.09 -18.16 12.60
C SER A 597 -0.04 -19.45 13.39
N ILE A 598 0.96 -20.27 13.12
CA ILE A 598 1.23 -21.52 13.84
C ILE A 598 2.72 -21.67 14.12
N ALA A 599 3.05 -22.29 15.26
CA ALA A 599 4.40 -22.71 15.58
C ALA A 599 4.53 -24.21 15.29
N THR A 600 5.42 -24.59 14.41
CA THR A 600 5.77 -25.98 14.11
C THR A 600 7.05 -26.33 14.86
N VAL A 601 6.93 -27.27 15.81
CA VAL A 601 8.05 -27.81 16.59
C VAL A 601 8.49 -29.10 15.94
N THR A 602 9.66 -29.12 15.31
CA THR A 602 10.24 -30.31 14.71
C THR A 602 11.20 -30.94 15.67
N LEU A 603 10.93 -32.21 16.03
CA LEU A 603 11.75 -33.02 16.92
C LEU A 603 12.47 -34.09 16.09
N VAL A 604 13.82 -34.13 16.19
CA VAL A 604 14.64 -35.04 15.43
C VAL A 604 15.37 -35.98 16.43
N ARG A 605 15.66 -37.23 16.01
CA ARG A 605 16.33 -38.26 16.81
C ARG A 605 15.57 -38.71 18.04
N VAL A 606 14.23 -38.68 18.00
CA VAL A 606 13.38 -39.17 19.09
C VAL A 606 13.04 -40.64 18.83
N PRO A 607 13.41 -41.59 19.71
CA PRO A 607 13.00 -42.98 19.61
C PRO A 607 11.47 -43.10 19.58
N GLU A 608 10.93 -44.05 18.81
CA GLU A 608 9.50 -44.19 18.58
C GLU A 608 8.69 -44.31 19.88
N HIS A 609 9.19 -45.06 20.85
CA HIS A 609 8.55 -45.25 22.16
C HIS A 609 8.56 -43.99 23.06
N GLN A 610 9.34 -42.97 22.72
CA GLN A 610 9.43 -41.69 23.44
C GLN A 610 8.69 -40.54 22.71
N ARG A 611 8.20 -40.77 21.50
CA ARG A 611 7.57 -39.71 20.69
C ARG A 611 6.34 -39.11 21.38
N GLU A 612 5.44 -39.95 21.84
CA GLU A 612 4.22 -39.50 22.51
C GLU A 612 4.49 -38.78 23.85
N PRO A 613 5.31 -39.32 24.78
CA PRO A 613 5.69 -38.62 25.99
C PRO A 613 6.33 -37.25 25.74
N ILE A 614 7.26 -37.16 24.76
CA ILE A 614 7.94 -35.91 24.45
C ILE A 614 7.00 -34.91 23.76
N ALA A 615 6.09 -35.34 22.86
CA ALA A 615 5.09 -34.50 22.29
C ALA A 615 4.14 -33.90 23.36
N ASN A 616 3.72 -34.71 24.32
CA ASN A 616 2.92 -34.27 25.47
C ASN A 616 3.67 -33.27 26.36
N GLU A 617 4.98 -33.48 26.55
CA GLU A 617 5.82 -32.53 27.27
C GLU A 617 5.90 -31.17 26.54
N VAL A 618 6.15 -31.17 25.22
CA VAL A 618 6.12 -29.94 24.40
C VAL A 618 4.75 -29.26 24.48
N GLN A 619 3.66 -30.00 24.37
CA GLN A 619 2.33 -29.44 24.50
C GLN A 619 2.11 -28.80 25.88
N THR A 620 2.59 -29.43 26.94
CA THR A 620 2.48 -28.90 28.31
C THR A 620 3.32 -27.63 28.49
N LEU A 621 4.53 -27.58 27.94
CA LEU A 621 5.41 -26.42 28.01
C LEU A 621 4.84 -25.21 27.23
N LEU A 622 4.18 -25.47 26.10
CA LEU A 622 3.62 -24.43 25.26
C LEU A 622 2.11 -24.12 25.53
N ALA A 623 1.44 -24.90 26.36
CA ALA A 623 0.03 -24.72 26.72
C ALA A 623 -0.31 -23.33 27.29
N PRO A 624 0.56 -22.61 28.05
CA PRO A 624 0.27 -21.29 28.54
C PRO A 624 0.16 -20.21 27.46
N PHE A 625 0.60 -20.49 26.22
CA PHE A 625 0.63 -19.50 25.14
C PHE A 625 -0.59 -19.58 24.24
N VAL A 626 -1.11 -18.44 23.84
CA VAL A 626 -2.29 -18.35 22.96
C VAL A 626 -1.97 -18.85 21.53
N MET A 627 -0.71 -18.75 21.09
CA MET A 627 -0.30 -19.19 19.77
C MET A 627 -0.43 -20.71 19.63
N ARG A 628 -1.14 -21.14 18.59
CA ARG A 628 -1.27 -22.57 18.27
C ARG A 628 0.08 -23.17 17.85
N HIS A 629 0.28 -24.42 18.22
CA HIS A 629 1.48 -25.17 17.89
C HIS A 629 1.15 -26.60 17.50
N GLU A 630 2.03 -27.16 16.71
CA GLU A 630 2.02 -28.57 16.32
C GLU A 630 3.41 -29.17 16.51
N VAL A 631 3.47 -30.48 16.76
CA VAL A 631 4.70 -31.23 16.92
C VAL A 631 4.85 -32.19 15.76
N VAL A 632 6.01 -32.13 15.09
CA VAL A 632 6.35 -32.98 13.95
C VAL A 632 7.62 -33.75 14.28
N PHE A 633 7.68 -35.00 13.91
CA PHE A 633 8.86 -35.83 14.05
C PHE A 633 9.58 -35.98 12.72
N GLY A 634 10.86 -35.60 12.70
CA GLY A 634 11.75 -35.71 11.54
C GLY A 634 12.56 -37.01 11.51
#